data_42f1510bb7155534160b5f4c0b7acaef
#
_entry.id   42f1510bb7155534160b5f4c0b7acaef
#
_cell.length_a   1.000
_cell.length_b   1.000
_cell.length_c   1.000
_cell.angle_alpha   90.00
_cell.angle_beta   90.00
_cell.angle_gamma   90.00
#
_symmetry.space_group_name_H-M   'P 1'
#
loop_
_entity.id
_entity.type
_entity.pdbx_description
1 polymer ?
#
loop_
_entity_poly.entity_id
_entity_poly.type
_entity_poly.pdbx_seq_one_letter_code
_entity_poly.pdbx_strand_id
1 'polypeptide(L)'
;MVPGRIGVNTLLRLHGRGARSIQTHPPYPLSPTRHQSFTMDPVIAKIQEELKKNADLTTQKSFHRFFKEEVKFYGVKTGPVVKIAKKYWSDIKSRDKQEIFELCEELYTSGYCEEAFIVSAWIPKLKDHFEPEDIAVFRHWIDSYITNWAACDGFCNHTMGDFIERFPEYTEDLKHWTQSKNRWLRRAAAVSLIVPAKRGKFLDDVFSIADLLLTDKEDMVQKGYGWLLKEASRKHQQEVFAYVMKNKRAMPRTALRYAIELMPKDLKAEAMKKEG
;
A
#
# COMPACT_ATOMS: atom_id res chain seq x y z
N MET A 1 67.56 13.81 -32.35
CA MET A 1 67.17 14.96 -31.50
C MET A 1 65.75 14.75 -31.00
N VAL A 2 65.65 14.61 -29.71
CA VAL A 2 64.41 14.66 -28.90
C VAL A 2 64.12 16.16 -28.70
N PRO A 3 62.93 16.67 -28.33
CA PRO A 3 61.78 16.11 -27.64
C PRO A 3 60.42 16.73 -28.02
N GLY A 4 59.36 16.29 -27.33
CA GLY A 4 58.15 17.09 -27.21
C GLY A 4 56.96 16.34 -26.61
N ARG A 5 56.97 16.11 -25.27
CA ARG A 5 55.77 15.74 -24.49
C ARG A 5 54.80 16.92 -24.43
N ILE A 6 53.51 16.69 -24.74
CA ILE A 6 52.43 17.47 -24.15
C ILE A 6 51.32 16.50 -23.75
N GLY A 7 51.15 16.41 -22.43
CA GLY A 7 50.03 15.69 -21.82
C GLY A 7 48.80 16.54 -21.81
N VAL A 8 47.64 15.93 -22.08
CA VAL A 8 46.35 16.54 -21.83
C VAL A 8 45.59 15.63 -20.87
N ASN A 9 45.60 16.01 -19.61
CA ASN A 9 44.77 15.48 -18.54
C ASN A 9 43.34 15.96 -18.78
N THR A 10 42.49 15.10 -19.28
CA THR A 10 41.01 15.34 -19.24
C THR A 10 40.45 14.68 -18.00
N LEU A 11 40.28 15.48 -16.96
CA LEU A 11 39.53 15.13 -15.76
C LEU A 11 38.05 14.88 -16.08
N LEU A 12 37.68 13.61 -16.17
CA LEU A 12 36.30 13.17 -16.06
C LEU A 12 35.84 13.43 -14.62
N ARG A 13 35.11 14.51 -14.40
CA ARG A 13 34.29 14.71 -13.18
C ARG A 13 33.15 13.72 -13.18
N LEU A 14 33.32 12.59 -12.54
CA LEU A 14 32.24 11.75 -12.06
C LEU A 14 31.51 12.52 -10.95
N HIS A 15 30.33 13.02 -11.27
CA HIS A 15 29.39 13.50 -10.24
C HIS A 15 28.94 12.28 -9.44
N GLY A 16 29.60 12.04 -8.32
CA GLY A 16 29.12 11.13 -7.30
C GLY A 16 27.80 11.66 -6.75
N ARG A 17 26.70 11.04 -7.12
CA ARG A 17 25.48 11.13 -6.33
C ARG A 17 25.79 10.47 -4.99
N GLY A 18 25.90 11.30 -3.95
CA GLY A 18 26.14 10.83 -2.59
C GLY A 18 25.10 9.76 -2.23
N ALA A 19 25.58 8.59 -1.87
CA ALA A 19 24.78 7.58 -1.20
C ALA A 19 24.26 8.22 0.10
N ARG A 20 22.99 8.60 0.13
CA ARG A 20 22.31 8.96 1.38
C ARG A 20 22.30 7.71 2.23
N SER A 21 22.83 7.82 3.43
CA SER A 21 22.76 6.79 4.46
C SER A 21 21.30 6.34 4.60
N ILE A 22 21.10 5.03 4.61
CA ILE A 22 19.80 4.41 4.93
C ILE A 22 19.41 4.96 6.30
N GLN A 23 18.46 5.89 6.32
CA GLN A 23 17.81 6.29 7.57
C GLN A 23 16.93 5.11 7.99
N THR A 24 17.48 4.25 8.85
CA THR A 24 16.66 3.36 9.65
C THR A 24 15.83 4.29 10.53
N HIS A 25 14.57 4.55 10.15
CA HIS A 25 13.67 5.28 11.02
C HIS A 25 13.64 4.58 12.37
N PRO A 26 13.88 5.31 13.49
CA PRO A 26 13.73 4.71 14.80
C PRO A 26 12.32 4.12 14.92
N PRO A 27 12.13 3.06 15.71
CA PRO A 27 10.80 2.58 15.99
C PRO A 27 9.97 3.78 16.46
N TYR A 28 8.76 3.91 15.91
CA TYR A 28 7.81 4.95 16.28
C TYR A 28 7.82 5.10 17.80
N PRO A 29 8.17 6.26 18.34
CA PRO A 29 8.08 6.47 19.78
C PRO A 29 6.60 6.33 20.10
N LEU A 30 6.22 5.16 20.62
CA LEU A 30 4.95 5.01 21.32
C LEU A 30 4.94 6.20 22.28
N SER A 31 3.99 7.11 22.09
CA SER A 31 3.88 8.31 22.94
C SER A 31 4.14 7.92 24.37
N PRO A 32 5.00 8.63 25.14
CA PRO A 32 5.38 8.23 26.47
C PRO A 32 4.09 7.96 27.23
N THR A 33 3.92 6.74 27.62
CA THR A 33 2.79 6.17 28.35
C THR A 33 2.15 7.21 29.24
N ARG A 34 1.07 7.84 28.77
CA ARG A 34 0.09 8.39 29.67
C ARG A 34 -0.53 7.18 30.36
N HIS A 35 -0.07 6.88 31.56
CA HIS A 35 -0.79 6.07 32.55
C HIS A 35 -2.06 6.84 32.94
N GLN A 36 -2.98 6.98 31.99
CA GLN A 36 -4.37 7.32 32.27
C GLN A 36 -5.17 6.06 31.99
N SER A 37 -6.04 5.70 32.94
CA SER A 37 -7.02 4.64 32.79
C SER A 37 -7.59 4.65 31.38
N PHE A 38 -7.39 3.59 30.61
CA PHE A 38 -7.88 3.43 29.23
C PHE A 38 -9.41 3.39 29.27
N THR A 39 -10.02 4.56 29.34
CA THR A 39 -11.44 4.69 29.02
C THR A 39 -11.51 4.87 27.51
N MET A 40 -12.10 3.91 26.82
CA MET A 40 -12.41 3.96 25.40
C MET A 40 -12.98 5.35 25.03
N ASP A 41 -12.50 5.97 23.95
CA ASP A 41 -13.07 7.25 23.50
C ASP A 41 -14.57 7.06 23.23
N PRO A 42 -15.44 7.95 23.69
CA PRO A 42 -16.88 7.85 23.50
C PRO A 42 -17.30 7.70 22.03
N VAL A 43 -16.52 8.24 21.09
CA VAL A 43 -16.82 8.12 19.66
C VAL A 43 -16.60 6.69 19.18
N ILE A 44 -15.56 6.01 19.66
CA ILE A 44 -15.27 4.62 19.31
C ILE A 44 -16.37 3.70 19.85
N ALA A 45 -16.79 3.88 21.11
CA ALA A 45 -17.89 3.12 21.69
C ALA A 45 -19.19 3.24 20.87
N LYS A 46 -19.54 4.47 20.44
CA LYS A 46 -20.71 4.72 19.57
C LYS A 46 -20.58 4.06 18.20
N ILE A 47 -19.40 4.09 17.58
CA ILE A 47 -19.14 3.43 16.30
C ILE A 47 -19.35 1.93 16.44
N GLN A 48 -18.78 1.31 17.46
CA GLN A 48 -18.90 -0.12 17.70
C GLN A 48 -20.32 -0.54 17.99
N GLU A 49 -21.07 0.24 18.76
CA GLU A 49 -22.48 0.01 19.00
C GLU A 49 -23.31 0.09 17.70
N GLU A 50 -23.05 1.08 16.86
CA GLU A 50 -23.75 1.24 15.58
C GLU A 50 -23.38 0.13 14.59
N LEU A 51 -22.14 -0.33 14.56
CA LEU A 51 -21.72 -1.50 13.78
C LEU A 51 -22.46 -2.76 14.26
N LYS A 52 -22.47 -3.03 15.56
CA LYS A 52 -23.21 -4.16 16.15
C LYS A 52 -24.69 -4.11 15.83
N LYS A 53 -25.32 -2.94 15.88
CA LYS A 53 -26.73 -2.74 15.56
C LYS A 53 -27.08 -3.00 14.09
N ASN A 54 -26.12 -2.78 13.18
CA ASN A 54 -26.28 -3.04 11.73
C ASN A 54 -25.72 -4.40 11.31
N ALA A 55 -25.28 -5.23 12.24
CA ALA A 55 -24.71 -6.55 11.97
C ALA A 55 -25.78 -7.52 11.42
N ASP A 56 -25.38 -8.33 10.44
CA ASP A 56 -26.21 -9.38 9.85
C ASP A 56 -25.40 -10.67 9.68
N LEU A 57 -25.86 -11.76 10.30
CA LEU A 57 -25.20 -13.05 10.28
C LEU A 57 -25.04 -13.66 8.88
N THR A 58 -26.01 -13.39 7.99
CA THR A 58 -25.94 -13.87 6.61
C THR A 58 -24.83 -13.16 5.85
N THR A 59 -24.74 -11.84 6.02
CA THR A 59 -23.65 -11.02 5.47
C THR A 59 -22.30 -11.45 6.03
N GLN A 60 -22.17 -11.68 7.35
CA GLN A 60 -20.97 -12.14 8.00
C GLN A 60 -20.48 -13.48 7.41
N LYS A 61 -21.36 -14.47 7.30
CA LYS A 61 -21.06 -15.78 6.69
C LYS A 61 -20.65 -15.64 5.23
N SER A 62 -21.29 -14.72 4.49
CA SER A 62 -20.93 -14.46 3.09
C SER A 62 -19.52 -13.88 2.98
N PHE A 63 -19.14 -12.95 3.86
CA PHE A 63 -17.81 -12.33 3.83
C PHE A 63 -16.69 -13.34 4.04
N HIS A 64 -16.82 -14.25 4.99
CA HIS A 64 -15.81 -15.29 5.24
C HIS A 64 -15.43 -16.10 3.99
N ARG A 65 -16.32 -16.24 3.00
CA ARG A 65 -16.02 -16.98 1.76
C ARG A 65 -14.99 -16.29 0.85
N PHE A 66 -14.78 -14.99 1.04
CA PHE A 66 -13.83 -14.20 0.23
C PHE A 66 -12.42 -14.18 0.81
N PHE A 67 -12.24 -14.70 2.03
CA PHE A 67 -10.97 -14.68 2.72
C PHE A 67 -10.48 -16.11 2.97
N LYS A 68 -9.18 -16.29 2.80
CA LYS A 68 -8.48 -17.52 3.22
C LYS A 68 -8.01 -17.41 4.67
N GLU A 69 -7.87 -16.18 5.13
CA GLU A 69 -7.47 -15.82 6.48
C GLU A 69 -8.68 -15.84 7.42
N GLU A 70 -8.40 -16.05 8.71
CA GLU A 70 -9.39 -15.79 9.74
C GLU A 70 -9.54 -14.28 9.93
N VAL A 71 -10.70 -13.73 9.57
CA VAL A 71 -11.01 -12.31 9.66
C VAL A 71 -12.24 -12.10 10.53
N LYS A 72 -12.14 -11.16 11.47
CA LYS A 72 -13.29 -10.77 12.31
C LYS A 72 -14.18 -9.80 11.57
N PHE A 73 -15.48 -10.09 11.54
CA PHE A 73 -16.51 -9.25 10.98
C PHE A 73 -17.68 -9.07 11.94
N TYR A 74 -18.23 -7.88 11.98
CA TYR A 74 -19.60 -7.65 12.49
C TYR A 74 -20.65 -8.23 11.53
N GLY A 75 -20.35 -8.20 10.23
CA GLY A 75 -21.28 -8.56 9.16
C GLY A 75 -22.05 -7.35 8.64
N VAL A 76 -21.42 -6.19 8.60
CA VAL A 76 -22.03 -4.95 8.11
C VAL A 76 -21.60 -4.71 6.66
N LYS A 77 -22.57 -4.54 5.76
CA LYS A 77 -22.29 -4.23 4.34
C LYS A 77 -21.51 -2.93 4.20
N THR A 78 -20.70 -2.80 3.16
CA THR A 78 -19.82 -1.63 2.90
C THR A 78 -20.58 -0.30 2.91
N GLY A 79 -21.79 -0.24 2.33
CA GLY A 79 -22.58 1.00 2.28
C GLY A 79 -22.89 1.59 3.67
N PRO A 80 -23.47 0.82 4.60
CA PRO A 80 -23.63 1.24 5.99
C PRO A 80 -22.31 1.61 6.68
N VAL A 81 -21.22 0.84 6.50
CA VAL A 81 -19.90 1.19 7.08
C VAL A 81 -19.45 2.58 6.63
N VAL A 82 -19.57 2.88 5.33
CA VAL A 82 -19.21 4.21 4.79
C VAL A 82 -20.11 5.32 5.38
N LYS A 83 -21.40 5.04 5.60
CA LYS A 83 -22.30 6.02 6.26
C LYS A 83 -21.89 6.29 7.71
N ILE A 84 -21.55 5.23 8.46
CA ILE A 84 -21.04 5.33 9.84
C ILE A 84 -19.75 6.13 9.86
N ALA A 85 -18.77 5.80 9.00
CA ALA A 85 -17.52 6.53 8.89
C ALA A 85 -17.75 8.03 8.61
N LYS A 86 -18.65 8.37 7.68
CA LYS A 86 -18.97 9.76 7.35
C LYS A 86 -19.67 10.49 8.50
N LYS A 87 -20.60 9.84 9.18
CA LYS A 87 -21.31 10.39 10.34
C LYS A 87 -20.34 10.81 11.43
N TYR A 88 -19.51 9.87 11.88
CA TYR A 88 -18.58 10.12 12.99
C TYR A 88 -17.35 10.95 12.60
N TRP A 89 -17.01 11.02 11.33
CA TRP A 89 -16.04 12.02 10.86
C TRP A 89 -16.48 13.44 11.20
N SER A 90 -17.77 13.75 11.12
CA SER A 90 -18.27 15.07 11.45
C SER A 90 -18.02 15.47 12.91
N ASP A 91 -17.94 14.48 13.80
CA ASP A 91 -17.73 14.68 15.24
C ASP A 91 -16.24 14.86 15.60
N ILE A 92 -15.32 14.35 14.74
CA ILE A 92 -13.88 14.34 15.05
C ILE A 92 -13.03 15.23 14.14
N LYS A 93 -13.56 15.74 13.02
CA LYS A 93 -12.81 16.51 12.00
C LYS A 93 -12.14 17.79 12.53
N SER A 94 -12.56 18.28 13.70
CA SER A 94 -11.97 19.44 14.38
C SER A 94 -10.89 19.07 15.38
N ARG A 95 -10.65 17.77 15.63
CA ARG A 95 -9.55 17.30 16.46
C ARG A 95 -8.23 17.46 15.70
N ASP A 96 -7.13 17.49 16.41
CA ASP A 96 -5.83 17.47 15.75
C ASP A 96 -5.51 16.13 15.09
N LYS A 97 -4.50 16.12 14.21
CA LYS A 97 -4.10 14.93 13.45
C LYS A 97 -3.71 13.77 14.36
N GLN A 98 -2.99 14.08 15.46
CA GLN A 98 -2.49 13.07 16.39
C GLN A 98 -3.65 12.40 17.14
N GLU A 99 -4.62 13.17 17.61
CA GLU A 99 -5.83 12.64 18.26
C GLU A 99 -6.61 11.73 17.30
N ILE A 100 -6.73 12.11 16.00
CA ILE A 100 -7.39 11.27 14.99
C ILE A 100 -6.61 9.98 14.74
N PHE A 101 -5.28 10.04 14.74
CA PHE A 101 -4.42 8.85 14.60
C PHE A 101 -4.61 7.90 15.79
N GLU A 102 -4.70 8.40 17.00
CA GLU A 102 -4.96 7.61 18.22
C GLU A 102 -6.32 6.90 18.13
N LEU A 103 -7.38 7.59 17.67
CA LEU A 103 -8.68 6.97 17.41
C LEU A 103 -8.60 5.87 16.33
N CYS A 104 -7.84 6.10 15.27
CA CYS A 104 -7.64 5.10 14.22
C CYS A 104 -6.90 3.86 14.73
N GLU A 105 -5.91 4.04 15.60
CA GLU A 105 -5.20 2.94 16.22
C GLU A 105 -6.11 2.16 17.15
N GLU A 106 -6.95 2.83 17.94
CA GLU A 106 -7.95 2.19 18.80
C GLU A 106 -8.93 1.33 17.97
N LEU A 107 -9.41 1.84 16.81
CA LEU A 107 -10.22 1.05 15.87
C LEU A 107 -9.46 -0.17 15.34
N TYR A 108 -8.19 -0.04 14.97
CA TYR A 108 -7.39 -1.15 14.48
C TYR A 108 -7.17 -2.25 15.52
N THR A 109 -6.98 -1.89 16.80
CA THR A 109 -6.73 -2.86 17.89
C THR A 109 -7.90 -3.82 18.12
N SER A 110 -9.13 -3.46 17.70
CA SER A 110 -10.30 -4.32 17.77
C SER A 110 -10.17 -5.59 16.90
N GLY A 111 -9.42 -5.46 15.78
CA GLY A 111 -9.24 -6.48 14.77
C GLY A 111 -10.45 -6.70 13.85
N TYR A 112 -11.53 -5.92 13.96
CA TYR A 112 -12.68 -6.01 13.07
C TYR A 112 -12.42 -5.31 11.73
N CYS A 113 -12.77 -5.98 10.64
CA CYS A 113 -12.52 -5.49 9.28
C CYS A 113 -13.29 -4.19 8.97
N GLU A 114 -14.52 -4.07 9.45
CA GLU A 114 -15.34 -2.88 9.29
C GLU A 114 -14.72 -1.66 9.99
N GLU A 115 -14.07 -1.85 11.14
CA GLU A 115 -13.37 -0.76 11.83
C GLU A 115 -12.12 -0.33 11.04
N ALA A 116 -11.39 -1.27 10.45
CA ALA A 116 -10.29 -0.96 9.52
C ALA A 116 -10.77 -0.18 8.27
N PHE A 117 -11.98 -0.45 7.78
CA PHE A 117 -12.57 0.33 6.69
C PHE A 117 -12.93 1.76 7.11
N ILE A 118 -13.32 1.99 8.36
CA ILE A 118 -13.54 3.33 8.89
C ILE A 118 -12.22 4.11 8.90
N VAL A 119 -11.12 3.51 9.37
CA VAL A 119 -9.78 4.11 9.30
C VAL A 119 -9.43 4.47 7.85
N SER A 120 -9.62 3.53 6.91
CA SER A 120 -9.37 3.76 5.49
C SER A 120 -10.22 4.89 4.89
N ALA A 121 -11.37 5.20 5.49
CA ALA A 121 -12.24 6.32 5.07
C ALA A 121 -11.86 7.66 5.73
N TRP A 122 -11.21 7.65 6.89
CA TRP A 122 -10.86 8.85 7.65
C TRP A 122 -9.50 9.41 7.27
N ILE A 123 -8.47 8.59 7.24
CA ILE A 123 -7.08 9.04 7.04
C ILE A 123 -6.87 9.81 5.72
N PRO A 124 -7.42 9.40 4.56
CA PRO A 124 -7.28 10.19 3.32
C PRO A 124 -7.83 11.63 3.42
N LYS A 125 -8.69 11.91 4.39
CA LYS A 125 -9.23 13.27 4.61
C LYS A 125 -8.19 14.20 5.27
N LEU A 126 -7.12 13.63 5.81
CA LEU A 126 -5.99 14.35 6.42
C LEU A 126 -4.82 14.53 5.45
N LYS A 127 -4.94 14.14 4.18
CA LYS A 127 -3.82 14.09 3.22
C LYS A 127 -3.06 15.42 3.08
N ASP A 128 -3.79 16.54 3.21
CA ASP A 128 -3.18 17.89 3.11
C ASP A 128 -2.37 18.25 4.38
N HIS A 129 -2.52 17.46 5.45
CA HIS A 129 -1.82 17.59 6.73
C HIS A 129 -0.78 16.47 6.95
N PHE A 130 -0.54 15.61 5.93
CA PHE A 130 0.50 14.60 6.04
C PHE A 130 1.89 15.23 6.16
N GLU A 131 2.71 14.63 6.99
CA GLU A 131 4.11 14.96 7.24
C GLU A 131 4.99 13.74 6.94
N PRO A 132 6.29 13.95 6.63
CA PRO A 132 7.21 12.84 6.33
C PRO A 132 7.22 11.73 7.38
N GLU A 133 7.09 12.11 8.65
CA GLU A 133 7.14 11.21 9.81
C GLU A 133 5.94 10.25 9.88
N ASP A 134 4.81 10.59 9.24
CA ASP A 134 3.60 9.77 9.23
C ASP A 134 3.83 8.38 8.59
N ILE A 135 4.87 8.23 7.75
CA ILE A 135 5.25 6.93 7.17
C ILE A 135 5.52 5.88 8.24
N ALA A 136 6.08 6.27 9.38
CA ALA A 136 6.36 5.36 10.48
C ALA A 136 5.07 4.83 11.11
N VAL A 137 4.06 5.70 11.28
CA VAL A 137 2.73 5.32 11.77
C VAL A 137 2.04 4.39 10.78
N PHE A 138 2.01 4.76 9.50
CA PHE A 138 1.35 3.97 8.46
C PHE A 138 1.99 2.59 8.31
N ARG A 139 3.33 2.51 8.33
CA ARG A 139 4.05 1.24 8.36
C ARG A 139 3.68 0.41 9.58
N HIS A 140 3.66 1.03 10.77
CA HIS A 140 3.29 0.35 12.01
C HIS A 140 1.88 -0.27 11.90
N TRP A 141 0.90 0.48 11.41
CA TRP A 141 -0.47 -0.01 11.25
C TRP A 141 -0.56 -1.17 10.26
N ILE A 142 0.16 -1.08 9.13
CA ILE A 142 0.19 -2.16 8.15
C ILE A 142 0.84 -3.42 8.74
N ASP A 143 1.93 -3.26 9.48
CA ASP A 143 2.70 -4.38 10.01
C ASP A 143 2.02 -5.05 11.19
N SER A 144 1.32 -4.29 12.05
CA SER A 144 0.75 -4.77 13.31
C SER A 144 -0.72 -5.16 13.22
N TYR A 145 -1.52 -4.48 12.39
CA TYR A 145 -2.98 -4.61 12.43
C TYR A 145 -3.61 -5.11 11.14
N ILE A 146 -2.96 -4.95 10.00
CA ILE A 146 -3.52 -5.40 8.72
C ILE A 146 -3.23 -6.89 8.53
N THR A 147 -4.30 -7.70 8.55
CA THR A 147 -4.24 -9.17 8.48
C THR A 147 -4.92 -9.74 7.25
N ASN A 148 -5.48 -8.90 6.37
CA ASN A 148 -6.21 -9.34 5.19
C ASN A 148 -6.07 -8.35 4.02
N TRP A 149 -6.38 -8.85 2.81
CA TRP A 149 -6.22 -8.07 1.58
C TRP A 149 -7.15 -6.86 1.51
N ALA A 150 -8.36 -6.94 2.05
CA ALA A 150 -9.34 -5.86 1.93
C ALA A 150 -8.95 -4.64 2.78
N ALA A 151 -8.46 -4.86 4.01
CA ALA A 151 -7.92 -3.81 4.86
C ALA A 151 -6.62 -3.23 4.26
N CYS A 152 -5.73 -4.08 3.72
CA CYS A 152 -4.51 -3.64 3.05
C CYS A 152 -4.81 -2.71 1.88
N ASP A 153 -5.69 -3.15 0.97
CA ASP A 153 -6.01 -2.40 -0.24
C ASP A 153 -6.78 -1.11 0.09
N GLY A 154 -7.73 -1.19 1.02
CA GLY A 154 -8.50 -0.03 1.47
C GLY A 154 -7.62 1.08 2.02
N PHE A 155 -6.63 0.74 2.84
CA PHE A 155 -5.69 1.69 3.40
C PHE A 155 -4.66 2.17 2.36
N CYS A 156 -4.01 1.25 1.66
CA CYS A 156 -2.85 1.58 0.83
C CYS A 156 -3.22 2.33 -0.45
N ASN A 157 -4.33 1.98 -1.12
CA ASN A 157 -4.70 2.63 -2.39
C ASN A 157 -4.92 4.13 -2.27
N HIS A 158 -5.40 4.59 -1.13
CA HIS A 158 -5.72 6.00 -0.91
C HIS A 158 -4.71 6.67 0.02
N THR A 159 -4.57 6.20 1.25
CA THR A 159 -3.67 6.84 2.22
C THR A 159 -2.23 6.82 1.76
N MET A 160 -1.68 5.65 1.47
CA MET A 160 -0.29 5.55 1.02
C MET A 160 -0.09 6.13 -0.37
N GLY A 161 -1.05 5.96 -1.29
CA GLY A 161 -1.00 6.58 -2.61
C GLY A 161 -0.89 8.10 -2.54
N ASP A 162 -1.74 8.75 -1.74
CA ASP A 162 -1.72 10.20 -1.53
C ASP A 162 -0.43 10.64 -0.80
N PHE A 163 0.06 9.85 0.16
CA PHE A 163 1.31 10.09 0.85
C PHE A 163 2.52 10.08 -0.10
N ILE A 164 2.64 9.04 -0.93
CA ILE A 164 3.74 8.92 -1.91
C ILE A 164 3.66 10.01 -2.99
N GLU A 165 2.46 10.41 -3.42
CA GLU A 165 2.33 11.54 -4.36
C GLU A 165 2.81 12.86 -3.75
N ARG A 166 2.70 13.04 -2.42
CA ARG A 166 3.18 14.21 -1.70
C ARG A 166 4.67 14.14 -1.38
N PHE A 167 5.19 12.97 -1.07
CA PHE A 167 6.56 12.69 -0.66
C PHE A 167 7.16 11.57 -1.53
N PRO A 168 7.50 11.87 -2.81
CA PRO A 168 7.94 10.86 -3.78
C PRO A 168 9.20 10.08 -3.37
N GLU A 169 10.06 10.66 -2.53
CA GLU A 169 11.27 10.03 -2.01
C GLU A 169 11.00 8.77 -1.21
N TYR A 170 9.81 8.62 -0.64
CA TYR A 170 9.39 7.44 0.13
C TYR A 170 8.99 6.24 -0.74
N THR A 171 9.12 6.32 -2.07
CA THR A 171 9.11 5.13 -2.92
C THR A 171 10.23 4.17 -2.55
N GLU A 172 11.34 4.66 -2.01
CA GLU A 172 12.43 3.82 -1.50
C GLU A 172 11.99 2.99 -0.29
N ASP A 173 11.16 3.54 0.61
CA ASP A 173 10.59 2.77 1.73
C ASP A 173 9.70 1.64 1.21
N LEU A 174 8.89 1.87 0.18
CA LEU A 174 8.09 0.82 -0.45
C LEU A 174 8.97 -0.30 -1.02
N LYS A 175 10.10 0.04 -1.65
CA LYS A 175 11.07 -0.96 -2.13
C LYS A 175 11.65 -1.77 -0.97
N HIS A 176 11.96 -1.15 0.17
CA HIS A 176 12.39 -1.87 1.37
C HIS A 176 11.30 -2.80 1.93
N TRP A 177 10.02 -2.38 1.88
CA TRP A 177 8.89 -3.20 2.36
C TRP A 177 8.74 -4.51 1.58
N THR A 178 9.20 -4.58 0.33
CA THR A 178 9.20 -5.82 -0.45
C THR A 178 10.03 -6.94 0.18
N GLN A 179 10.97 -6.62 1.07
CA GLN A 179 11.83 -7.57 1.77
C GLN A 179 11.29 -8.01 3.13
N SER A 180 10.11 -7.52 3.53
CA SER A 180 9.53 -7.84 4.82
C SER A 180 9.12 -9.32 4.90
N LYS A 181 9.24 -9.90 6.09
CA LYS A 181 8.65 -11.22 6.40
C LYS A 181 7.11 -11.16 6.37
N ASN A 182 6.52 -10.01 6.69
CA ASN A 182 5.08 -9.80 6.64
C ASN A 182 4.61 -9.65 5.19
N ARG A 183 3.80 -10.60 4.72
CA ARG A 183 3.24 -10.58 3.36
C ARG A 183 2.36 -9.35 3.09
N TRP A 184 1.72 -8.79 4.12
CA TRP A 184 0.88 -7.61 3.96
C TRP A 184 1.71 -6.35 3.72
N LEU A 185 2.90 -6.24 4.33
CA LEU A 185 3.83 -5.17 4.03
C LEU A 185 4.39 -5.30 2.60
N ARG A 186 4.72 -6.52 2.15
CA ARG A 186 5.13 -6.75 0.75
C ARG A 186 4.00 -6.44 -0.23
N ARG A 187 2.75 -6.81 0.09
CA ARG A 187 1.59 -6.42 -0.72
C ARG A 187 1.41 -4.90 -0.72
N ALA A 188 1.49 -4.25 0.45
CA ALA A 188 1.37 -2.81 0.59
C ALA A 188 2.37 -2.05 -0.30
N ALA A 189 3.60 -2.54 -0.40
CA ALA A 189 4.61 -1.96 -1.31
C ALA A 189 4.09 -1.81 -2.75
N ALA A 190 3.40 -2.82 -3.26
CA ALA A 190 2.83 -2.78 -4.61
C ALA A 190 1.54 -1.96 -4.67
N VAL A 191 0.58 -2.20 -3.76
CA VAL A 191 -0.75 -1.61 -3.90
C VAL A 191 -0.80 -0.13 -3.57
N SER A 192 0.19 0.40 -2.85
CA SER A 192 0.33 1.84 -2.58
C SER A 192 0.52 2.68 -3.85
N LEU A 193 1.12 2.11 -4.89
CA LEU A 193 1.33 2.81 -6.16
C LEU A 193 0.22 2.62 -7.19
N ILE A 194 -0.82 1.84 -6.91
CA ILE A 194 -1.88 1.52 -7.88
C ILE A 194 -2.59 2.78 -8.39
N VAL A 195 -3.02 3.66 -7.49
CA VAL A 195 -3.73 4.89 -7.87
C VAL A 195 -2.81 5.88 -8.58
N PRO A 196 -1.59 6.16 -8.10
CA PRO A 196 -0.62 6.96 -8.85
C PRO A 196 -0.25 6.37 -10.23
N ALA A 197 0.00 5.06 -10.32
CA ALA A 197 0.34 4.38 -11.57
C ALA A 197 -0.80 4.45 -12.61
N LYS A 198 -2.07 4.32 -12.17
CA LYS A 198 -3.25 4.52 -13.02
C LYS A 198 -3.28 5.92 -13.66
N ARG A 199 -2.68 6.91 -12.99
CA ARG A 199 -2.54 8.29 -13.49
C ARG A 199 -1.28 8.46 -14.36
N GLY A 200 -0.46 7.43 -14.52
CA GLY A 200 0.77 7.43 -15.30
C GLY A 200 2.01 7.90 -14.54
N LYS A 201 1.95 7.93 -13.20
CA LYS A 201 3.08 8.32 -12.35
C LYS A 201 3.92 7.12 -11.92
N PHE A 202 5.18 7.35 -11.55
CA PHE A 202 6.10 6.40 -10.91
C PHE A 202 6.39 5.12 -11.70
N LEU A 203 6.43 5.17 -13.05
CA LEU A 203 6.60 3.96 -13.86
C LEU A 203 7.89 3.19 -13.53
N ASP A 204 9.00 3.88 -13.30
CA ASP A 204 10.27 3.26 -12.95
C ASP A 204 10.21 2.56 -11.58
N ASP A 205 9.51 3.18 -10.59
CA ASP A 205 9.28 2.58 -9.29
C ASP A 205 8.32 1.38 -9.36
N VAL A 206 7.30 1.46 -10.24
CA VAL A 206 6.41 0.32 -10.53
C VAL A 206 7.20 -0.88 -11.00
N PHE A 207 8.11 -0.70 -11.96
CA PHE A 207 8.95 -1.79 -12.45
C PHE A 207 9.93 -2.27 -11.39
N SER A 208 10.56 -1.36 -10.64
CA SER A 208 11.48 -1.73 -9.55
C SER A 208 10.80 -2.58 -8.48
N ILE A 209 9.59 -2.20 -8.04
CA ILE A 209 8.81 -2.98 -7.07
C ILE A 209 8.36 -4.32 -7.68
N ALA A 210 7.95 -4.34 -8.95
CA ALA A 210 7.57 -5.59 -9.62
C ALA A 210 8.77 -6.54 -9.76
N ASP A 211 9.99 -6.04 -10.02
CA ASP A 211 11.22 -6.84 -10.06
C ASP A 211 11.54 -7.45 -8.69
N LEU A 212 11.44 -6.65 -7.62
CA LEU A 212 11.70 -7.10 -6.25
C LEU A 212 10.70 -8.16 -5.78
N LEU A 213 9.46 -8.13 -6.27
CA LEU A 213 8.39 -9.08 -5.95
C LEU A 213 8.20 -10.19 -6.99
N LEU A 214 9.02 -10.22 -8.05
CA LEU A 214 8.79 -11.03 -9.24
C LEU A 214 8.56 -12.51 -8.95
N THR A 215 9.31 -13.07 -8.01
CA THR A 215 9.28 -14.50 -7.65
C THR A 215 8.68 -14.75 -6.26
N ASP A 216 7.93 -13.79 -5.71
CA ASP A 216 7.26 -13.95 -4.42
C ASP A 216 6.31 -15.17 -4.45
N LYS A 217 6.28 -15.92 -3.35
CA LYS A 217 5.50 -17.17 -3.24
C LYS A 217 4.07 -16.93 -2.76
N GLU A 218 3.79 -15.78 -2.16
CA GLU A 218 2.48 -15.45 -1.62
C GLU A 218 1.51 -15.00 -2.72
N ASP A 219 0.41 -15.72 -2.87
CA ASP A 219 -0.63 -15.45 -3.88
C ASP A 219 -1.16 -14.00 -3.81
N MET A 220 -1.33 -13.48 -2.59
CA MET A 220 -1.81 -12.11 -2.39
C MET A 220 -0.78 -11.06 -2.78
N VAL A 221 0.51 -11.33 -2.68
CA VAL A 221 1.58 -10.44 -3.15
C VAL A 221 1.66 -10.50 -4.69
N GLN A 222 1.59 -11.70 -5.28
CA GLN A 222 1.54 -11.89 -6.74
C GLN A 222 0.38 -11.13 -7.38
N LYS A 223 -0.82 -11.20 -6.78
CA LYS A 223 -1.99 -10.42 -7.20
C LYS A 223 -1.76 -8.92 -7.05
N GLY A 224 -1.09 -8.50 -5.97
CA GLY A 224 -0.79 -7.10 -5.69
C GLY A 224 0.06 -6.45 -6.78
N TYR A 225 1.24 -7.00 -7.08
CA TYR A 225 2.09 -6.42 -8.11
C TYR A 225 1.57 -6.65 -9.53
N GLY A 226 0.86 -7.74 -9.77
CA GLY A 226 0.14 -7.95 -11.03
C GLY A 226 -0.94 -6.88 -11.25
N TRP A 227 -1.67 -6.50 -10.20
CA TRP A 227 -2.64 -5.41 -10.27
C TRP A 227 -1.96 -4.04 -10.48
N LEU A 228 -0.83 -3.80 -9.82
CA LEU A 228 -0.03 -2.60 -10.04
C LEU A 228 0.37 -2.45 -11.52
N LEU A 229 0.93 -3.51 -12.13
CA LEU A 229 1.27 -3.53 -13.56
C LEU A 229 0.04 -3.33 -14.46
N LYS A 230 -1.10 -3.95 -14.11
CA LYS A 230 -2.37 -3.74 -14.82
C LYS A 230 -2.79 -2.28 -14.83
N GLU A 231 -2.75 -1.60 -13.69
CA GLU A 231 -3.18 -0.21 -13.63
C GLU A 231 -2.17 0.74 -14.30
N ALA A 232 -0.87 0.44 -14.22
CA ALA A 232 0.17 1.17 -14.97
C ALA A 232 -0.03 1.05 -16.50
N SER A 233 -0.48 -0.10 -16.99
CA SER A 233 -0.71 -0.34 -18.43
C SER A 233 -1.79 0.56 -19.03
N ARG A 234 -2.62 1.21 -18.22
CA ARG A 234 -3.63 2.18 -18.72
C ARG A 234 -2.99 3.40 -19.39
N LYS A 235 -1.81 3.79 -18.98
CA LYS A 235 -1.06 4.93 -19.52
C LYS A 235 0.23 4.52 -20.22
N HIS A 236 0.77 3.34 -19.90
CA HIS A 236 2.06 2.83 -20.35
C HIS A 236 1.92 1.38 -20.86
N GLN A 237 0.98 1.17 -21.80
CA GLN A 237 0.63 -0.19 -22.25
C GLN A 237 1.82 -0.91 -22.90
N GLN A 238 2.56 -0.22 -23.76
CA GLN A 238 3.68 -0.82 -24.49
C GLN A 238 4.85 -1.17 -23.57
N GLU A 239 5.18 -0.25 -22.65
CA GLU A 239 6.25 -0.43 -21.68
C GLU A 239 5.94 -1.58 -20.73
N VAL A 240 4.69 -1.66 -20.22
CA VAL A 240 4.26 -2.77 -19.35
C VAL A 240 4.20 -4.08 -20.12
N PHE A 241 3.77 -4.07 -21.38
CA PHE A 241 3.80 -5.27 -22.21
C PHE A 241 5.23 -5.77 -22.45
N ALA A 242 6.16 -4.88 -22.78
CA ALA A 242 7.57 -5.21 -22.95
C ALA A 242 8.16 -5.79 -21.65
N TYR A 243 7.84 -5.18 -20.51
CA TYR A 243 8.23 -5.69 -19.19
C TYR A 243 7.72 -7.11 -18.95
N VAL A 244 6.43 -7.36 -19.21
CA VAL A 244 5.81 -8.68 -19.06
C VAL A 244 6.48 -9.71 -19.98
N MET A 245 6.71 -9.36 -21.24
CA MET A 245 7.35 -10.29 -22.21
C MET A 245 8.78 -10.64 -21.81
N LYS A 246 9.54 -9.69 -21.29
CA LYS A 246 10.89 -9.92 -20.76
C LYS A 246 10.89 -10.88 -19.56
N ASN A 247 9.89 -10.76 -18.68
CA ASN A 247 9.87 -11.42 -17.38
C ASN A 247 8.93 -12.64 -17.30
N LYS A 248 8.11 -12.92 -18.32
CA LYS A 248 7.00 -13.91 -18.25
C LYS A 248 7.43 -15.32 -17.85
N ARG A 249 8.70 -15.70 -18.08
CA ARG A 249 9.25 -17.01 -17.66
C ARG A 249 9.37 -17.12 -16.14
N ALA A 250 9.77 -16.04 -15.49
CA ALA A 250 9.95 -15.97 -14.03
C ALA A 250 8.65 -15.60 -13.31
N MET A 251 7.73 -14.88 -13.99
CA MET A 251 6.47 -14.43 -13.39
C MET A 251 5.55 -15.60 -13.05
N PRO A 252 5.05 -15.67 -11.80
CA PRO A 252 3.94 -16.57 -11.48
C PRO A 252 2.74 -16.32 -12.40
N ARG A 253 2.04 -17.39 -12.78
CA ARG A 253 0.87 -17.30 -13.68
C ARG A 253 -0.24 -16.40 -13.14
N THR A 254 -0.39 -16.32 -11.82
CA THR A 254 -1.31 -15.40 -11.15
C THR A 254 -0.96 -13.95 -11.50
N ALA A 255 0.27 -13.53 -11.25
CA ALA A 255 0.71 -12.17 -11.52
C ALA A 255 0.65 -11.82 -13.02
N LEU A 256 1.07 -12.73 -13.88
CA LEU A 256 1.00 -12.56 -15.33
C LEU A 256 -0.44 -12.27 -15.79
N ARG A 257 -1.41 -13.07 -15.35
CA ARG A 257 -2.82 -12.89 -15.71
C ARG A 257 -3.37 -11.54 -15.26
N TYR A 258 -3.02 -11.12 -14.05
CA TYR A 258 -3.40 -9.80 -13.54
C TYR A 258 -2.78 -8.68 -14.38
N ALA A 259 -1.47 -8.74 -14.62
CA ALA A 259 -0.73 -7.69 -15.34
C ALA A 259 -1.29 -7.41 -16.74
N ILE A 260 -1.75 -8.44 -17.45
CA ILE A 260 -2.24 -8.33 -18.83
C ILE A 260 -3.76 -8.15 -18.94
N GLU A 261 -4.49 -8.08 -17.82
CA GLU A 261 -5.96 -8.11 -17.80
C GLU A 261 -6.63 -7.02 -18.65
N LEU A 262 -6.02 -5.86 -18.76
CA LEU A 262 -6.54 -4.73 -19.56
C LEU A 262 -5.96 -4.66 -20.99
N MET A 263 -5.03 -5.54 -21.32
CA MET A 263 -4.41 -5.54 -22.65
C MET A 263 -5.36 -6.05 -23.75
N PRO A 264 -5.17 -5.69 -25.02
CA PRO A 264 -5.87 -6.27 -26.17
C PRO A 264 -5.73 -7.78 -26.24
N LYS A 265 -6.67 -8.44 -26.94
CA LYS A 265 -6.75 -9.90 -27.01
C LYS A 265 -5.50 -10.55 -27.61
N ASP A 266 -4.92 -9.94 -28.65
CA ASP A 266 -3.70 -10.37 -29.32
C ASP A 266 -2.49 -10.34 -28.37
N LEU A 267 -2.28 -9.24 -27.66
CA LEU A 267 -1.20 -9.11 -26.66
C LEU A 267 -1.38 -10.09 -25.50
N LYS A 268 -2.62 -10.29 -25.03
CA LYS A 268 -2.92 -11.33 -24.02
C LYS A 268 -2.53 -12.72 -24.52
N ALA A 269 -2.91 -13.05 -25.75
CA ALA A 269 -2.62 -14.36 -26.35
C ALA A 269 -1.11 -14.56 -26.45
N GLU A 270 -0.37 -13.54 -26.87
CA GLU A 270 1.08 -13.58 -26.99
C GLU A 270 1.77 -13.76 -25.63
N ALA A 271 1.39 -12.97 -24.62
CA ALA A 271 1.94 -13.08 -23.28
C ALA A 271 1.66 -14.47 -22.66
N MET A 272 0.49 -15.07 -22.96
CA MET A 272 0.08 -16.36 -22.41
C MET A 272 0.71 -17.57 -23.11
N LYS A 273 1.31 -17.41 -24.30
CA LYS A 273 2.02 -18.51 -24.98
C LYS A 273 3.14 -19.05 -24.07
N LYS A 274 3.15 -20.36 -23.91
CA LYS A 274 4.29 -21.06 -23.30
C LYS A 274 5.44 -20.99 -24.30
N GLU A 275 6.58 -20.58 -23.82
CA GLU A 275 7.81 -20.79 -24.57
C GLU A 275 8.20 -22.26 -24.37
N GLY A 276 8.41 -22.98 -25.47
CA GLY A 276 8.80 -24.39 -25.48
C GLY A 276 10.13 -24.62 -24.76
#